data_40d9e9465e315a3dc2ab986f7462abc7
#
_entry.id   40d9e9465e315a3dc2ab986f7462abc7
#
_cell.length_a   1.000
_cell.length_b   1.000
_cell.length_c   1.000
_cell.angle_alpha   90.00
_cell.angle_beta   90.00
_cell.angle_gamma   90.00
#
_symmetry.space_group_name_H-M   'P 1'
#
loop_
_entity.id
_entity.type
_entity.pdbx_description
1 polymer ?
#
loop_
_entity_poly.entity_id
_entity_poly.type
_entity_poly.pdbx_seq_one_letter_code
_entity_poly.pdbx_strand_id
1 'polypeptide(L)'
;MNFRRYLKTVFAIVLTFLSIQIVLAQAVPVELVKYDNGNWQLLRNGKPYFIKGTGGDASKKLLAAAGANTFRTWGVGQDLGKQLDEAEELGLTVVVGHWLGHERHGFDYSNTEMLEAQYTQVREDVMKYKDHPAVLLWAIGNEMEGFAEGDNAIIWLHIQELAAMIKEIDLNHPIMTVTAEIGGRRVESVHKLCPDIDIMGINSYGGLPSLPERYKELSGAKPFIITEFGPPGVWEITKTEFGAPPELTSTEKADFYRLAYEISASSELCLGSFAFTWGSKIEVTSSWYGMFLSSGEKLAAVDVMTEIWSGKSPENLCPEIRSFKLVGSDVVQPGDTFEIKLDVADPEGVNVAVDWMICSEPSEYLIANQTQWVPLALDNIIISSSSKGAILTIPGGGIYRLYMTAFDGIGGAATANVPIKVEGDQAQLRYKLPLAVYADGFPQPWSYSGWMGNHEVLSLDPDYKIQPNSGETCIKIRARAPFGWTGIAWQNPANDWGDLAGGYDLTSATKLTFWARGEMGGELIDFGVGLLNSDKEFYDTAKTELKRIKLKKKWKQYSINLKGKDLSNIKTPFYWIIGGNNHTITFYLDDIKFE
;
A
#
# COMPACT_ATOMS: atom_id res chain seq x y z
N MET A 1 82.27 43.06 5.14
CA MET A 1 82.05 43.52 6.54
C MET A 1 80.55 43.80 6.70
N ASN A 2 79.89 42.91 7.37
CA ASN A 2 78.72 43.15 8.23
C ASN A 2 77.48 43.86 7.65
N PHE A 3 76.24 43.50 7.90
CA PHE A 3 75.63 42.77 8.97
C PHE A 3 74.15 42.59 8.58
N ARG A 4 73.60 41.41 8.75
CA ARG A 4 72.25 40.99 9.03
C ARG A 4 71.21 42.09 9.23
N ARG A 5 70.17 42.12 8.40
CA ARG A 5 68.85 42.59 8.76
C ARG A 5 67.90 41.40 8.72
N TYR A 6 67.59 40.86 9.91
CA TYR A 6 66.49 39.93 10.14
C TYR A 6 65.20 40.71 9.99
N LEU A 7 64.52 40.48 8.91
CA LEU A 7 63.12 40.86 8.81
C LEU A 7 62.27 39.79 9.60
N LYS A 8 61.81 40.18 10.75
CA LYS A 8 60.79 39.39 11.46
C LYS A 8 59.47 39.55 10.72
N THR A 9 59.17 38.61 9.84
CA THR A 9 57.84 38.42 9.31
C THR A 9 57.00 37.75 10.39
N VAL A 10 56.19 38.55 11.09
CA VAL A 10 55.16 38.07 11.95
C VAL A 10 54.10 37.43 11.08
N PHE A 11 54.12 36.10 11.00
CA PHE A 11 53.01 35.34 10.49
C PHE A 11 51.89 35.46 11.50
N ALA A 12 50.98 36.39 11.30
CA ALA A 12 49.68 36.38 11.94
C ALA A 12 48.88 35.23 11.33
N ILE A 13 48.93 34.07 11.98
CA ILE A 13 47.96 32.97 11.73
C ILE A 13 46.64 33.49 12.25
N VAL A 14 45.85 34.05 11.35
CA VAL A 14 44.41 34.23 11.59
C VAL A 14 43.82 32.84 11.56
N LEU A 15 43.73 32.24 12.72
CA LEU A 15 42.85 31.08 12.98
C LEU A 15 41.41 31.59 12.80
N THR A 16 40.91 31.56 11.58
CA THR A 16 39.50 31.56 11.33
C THR A 16 38.96 30.26 11.92
N PHE A 17 38.51 30.33 13.16
CA PHE A 17 37.56 29.35 13.69
C PHE A 17 36.32 29.42 12.79
N LEU A 18 36.25 28.57 11.76
CA LEU A 18 34.98 28.14 11.23
C LEU A 18 34.32 27.37 12.39
N SER A 19 33.60 28.07 13.22
CA SER A 19 32.56 27.45 14.04
C SER A 19 31.59 26.86 13.03
N ILE A 20 31.77 25.58 12.70
CA ILE A 20 30.66 24.75 12.21
C ILE A 20 29.68 24.79 13.38
N GLN A 21 28.75 25.72 13.37
CA GLN A 21 27.55 25.58 14.15
C GLN A 21 26.89 24.35 13.54
N ILE A 22 27.07 23.22 14.19
CA ILE A 22 26.11 22.14 14.07
C ILE A 22 24.82 22.76 14.58
N VAL A 23 24.01 23.27 13.68
CA VAL A 23 22.64 23.61 13.98
C VAL A 23 22.01 22.25 14.28
N LEU A 24 21.99 21.89 15.55
CA LEU A 24 21.17 20.77 16.00
C LEU A 24 19.76 21.13 15.54
N ALA A 25 19.15 20.25 14.79
CA ALA A 25 17.76 20.38 14.42
C ALA A 25 16.97 20.65 15.71
N GLN A 26 16.23 21.75 15.75
CA GLN A 26 15.48 22.14 16.92
C GLN A 26 14.01 21.95 16.62
N ALA A 27 13.32 21.27 17.55
CA ALA A 27 11.87 21.10 17.47
C ALA A 27 11.17 22.46 17.21
N VAL A 28 10.18 22.44 16.37
CA VAL A 28 9.29 23.59 16.15
C VAL A 28 8.08 23.39 17.06
N PRO A 29 7.87 24.25 18.09
CA PRO A 29 6.79 24.07 19.04
C PRO A 29 5.43 24.01 18.37
N VAL A 30 4.60 23.06 18.78
CA VAL A 30 3.22 22.86 18.35
C VAL A 30 2.31 22.90 19.57
N GLU A 31 1.36 23.82 19.56
CA GLU A 31 0.51 24.09 20.72
C GLU A 31 -0.97 23.95 20.36
N LEU A 32 -1.75 23.46 21.29
CA LEU A 32 -3.20 23.45 21.22
C LEU A 32 -3.78 24.59 22.05
N VAL A 33 -4.53 25.46 21.40
CA VAL A 33 -5.17 26.62 22.07
C VAL A 33 -6.67 26.43 22.03
N LYS A 34 -7.29 26.49 23.21
CA LYS A 34 -8.74 26.54 23.36
C LYS A 34 -9.17 27.98 23.59
N TYR A 35 -10.08 28.48 22.76
CA TYR A 35 -10.66 29.82 22.89
C TYR A 35 -11.90 29.82 23.77
N ASP A 36 -12.29 31.01 24.28
CA ASP A 36 -13.46 31.20 25.17
C ASP A 36 -14.79 30.80 24.50
N ASN A 37 -14.87 30.86 23.18
CA ASN A 37 -16.02 30.37 22.41
C ASN A 37 -16.11 28.83 22.26
N GLY A 38 -15.14 28.11 22.82
CA GLY A 38 -15.07 26.65 22.75
C GLY A 38 -14.28 26.07 21.58
N ASN A 39 -13.89 26.90 20.62
CA ASN A 39 -13.12 26.45 19.46
C ASN A 39 -11.68 26.09 19.85
N TRP A 40 -11.11 25.15 19.12
CA TRP A 40 -9.72 24.75 19.23
C TRP A 40 -8.91 25.18 18.01
N GLN A 41 -7.65 25.48 18.22
CA GLN A 41 -6.70 25.78 17.15
C GLN A 41 -5.36 25.13 17.42
N LEU A 42 -4.78 24.54 16.40
CA LEU A 42 -3.39 24.09 16.38
C LEU A 42 -2.52 25.29 15.97
N LEU A 43 -1.50 25.57 16.76
CA LEU A 43 -0.48 26.56 16.43
C LEU A 43 0.85 25.86 16.19
N ARG A 44 1.56 26.22 15.13
CA ARG A 44 2.93 25.80 14.90
C ARG A 44 3.82 27.03 14.87
N ASN A 45 4.80 27.07 15.77
CA ASN A 45 5.63 28.25 16.00
C ASN A 45 4.78 29.53 16.22
N GLY A 46 3.73 29.40 17.03
CA GLY A 46 2.80 30.49 17.35
C GLY A 46 1.88 30.93 16.20
N LYS A 47 1.87 30.26 15.07
CA LYS A 47 1.01 30.57 13.92
C LYS A 47 -0.09 29.53 13.73
N PRO A 48 -1.31 29.96 13.38
CA PRO A 48 -2.39 29.02 13.05
C PRO A 48 -1.99 28.01 12.02
N TYR A 49 -2.28 26.73 12.30
CA TYR A 49 -1.96 25.62 11.45
C TYR A 49 -3.16 24.68 11.32
N PHE A 50 -3.74 24.64 10.13
CA PHE A 50 -4.81 23.71 9.80
C PHE A 50 -4.23 22.60 8.91
N ILE A 51 -4.38 21.35 9.33
CA ILE A 51 -3.78 20.21 8.64
C ILE A 51 -4.50 19.95 7.31
N LYS A 52 -3.73 19.99 6.23
CA LYS A 52 -4.11 19.62 4.86
C LYS A 52 -3.20 18.47 4.46
N GLY A 53 -3.66 17.25 4.64
CA GLY A 53 -2.74 16.11 4.58
C GLY A 53 -3.25 14.87 3.91
N THR A 54 -2.33 13.90 3.80
CA THR A 54 -2.60 12.52 3.35
C THR A 54 -1.72 11.53 4.12
N GLY A 55 -2.08 10.24 4.04
CA GLY A 55 -1.15 9.12 4.26
C GLY A 55 -0.93 8.38 2.95
N GLY A 56 0.22 7.74 2.79
CA GLY A 56 0.54 6.95 1.60
C GLY A 56 1.99 7.12 1.12
N ASP A 57 2.34 6.42 0.05
CA ASP A 57 3.71 6.21 -0.43
C ASP A 57 4.05 6.92 -1.75
N ALA A 58 3.07 7.54 -2.42
CA ALA A 58 3.35 8.33 -3.61
C ALA A 58 4.20 9.59 -3.28
N SER A 59 4.72 10.22 -4.32
CA SER A 59 5.67 11.32 -4.25
C SER A 59 5.27 12.44 -3.28
N LYS A 60 6.10 12.72 -2.29
CA LYS A 60 5.94 13.84 -1.35
C LYS A 60 6.13 15.19 -2.04
N LYS A 61 6.93 15.22 -3.11
CA LYS A 61 7.10 16.41 -3.95
C LYS A 61 5.79 16.77 -4.66
N LEU A 62 5.07 15.79 -5.20
CA LEU A 62 3.74 16.01 -5.77
C LEU A 62 2.74 16.45 -4.71
N LEU A 63 2.81 15.88 -3.50
CA LEU A 63 1.97 16.26 -2.38
C LEU A 63 2.16 17.74 -2.00
N ALA A 64 3.39 18.19 -1.85
CA ALA A 64 3.70 19.59 -1.57
C ALA A 64 3.22 20.51 -2.72
N ALA A 65 3.43 20.11 -3.97
CA ALA A 65 2.97 20.85 -5.15
C ALA A 65 1.43 20.95 -5.22
N ALA A 66 0.70 19.95 -4.73
CA ALA A 66 -0.75 19.96 -4.60
C ALA A 66 -1.26 20.92 -3.50
N GLY A 67 -0.36 21.53 -2.71
CA GLY A 67 -0.73 22.49 -1.65
C GLY A 67 -1.04 21.85 -0.30
N ALA A 68 -0.77 20.57 -0.12
CA ALA A 68 -0.77 19.95 1.19
C ALA A 68 0.37 20.51 2.06
N ASN A 69 0.21 20.43 3.38
CA ASN A 69 1.22 20.88 4.33
C ASN A 69 1.71 19.78 5.28
N THR A 70 1.07 18.60 5.27
CA THR A 70 1.34 17.53 6.22
C THR A 70 1.14 16.16 5.55
N PHE A 71 1.91 15.17 5.95
CA PHE A 71 1.54 13.78 5.76
C PHE A 71 1.60 12.99 7.06
N ARG A 72 0.95 11.83 7.11
CA ARG A 72 1.03 10.94 8.27
C ARG A 72 1.71 9.62 7.92
N THR A 73 2.37 9.04 8.92
CA THR A 73 2.77 7.65 8.92
C THR A 73 1.87 6.85 9.88
N TRP A 74 1.79 5.52 9.68
CA TRP A 74 1.09 4.63 10.61
C TRP A 74 2.05 3.99 11.61
N GLY A 75 3.35 3.98 11.28
CA GLY A 75 4.39 3.42 12.10
C GLY A 75 5.75 4.07 11.83
N VAL A 76 6.71 3.75 12.68
CA VAL A 76 8.12 4.19 12.56
C VAL A 76 8.90 3.11 11.82
N GLY A 77 9.26 3.39 10.58
CA GLY A 77 10.13 2.54 9.76
C GLY A 77 11.61 2.94 9.85
N GLN A 78 12.49 2.12 9.28
CA GLN A 78 13.94 2.40 9.26
C GLN A 78 14.30 3.67 8.49
N ASP A 79 13.43 4.11 7.59
CA ASP A 79 13.59 5.27 6.70
C ASP A 79 12.91 6.54 7.24
N LEU A 80 12.27 6.50 8.43
CA LEU A 80 11.56 7.68 8.97
C LEU A 80 12.45 8.93 9.00
N GLY A 81 13.72 8.82 9.39
CA GLY A 81 14.63 9.96 9.38
C GLY A 81 14.75 10.62 8.01
N LYS A 82 14.86 9.82 6.94
CA LYS A 82 14.90 10.33 5.56
C LYS A 82 13.57 10.97 5.14
N GLN A 83 12.45 10.41 5.58
CA GLN A 83 11.13 10.97 5.30
C GLN A 83 10.93 12.32 6.02
N LEU A 84 11.46 12.47 7.22
CA LEU A 84 11.45 13.74 7.96
C LEU A 84 12.34 14.79 7.28
N ASP A 85 13.55 14.41 6.87
CA ASP A 85 14.46 15.29 6.12
C ASP A 85 13.80 15.77 4.80
N GLU A 86 13.20 14.86 4.02
CA GLU A 86 12.47 15.20 2.80
C GLU A 86 11.28 16.11 3.08
N ALA A 87 10.54 15.86 4.17
CA ALA A 87 9.43 16.69 4.57
C ALA A 87 9.89 18.14 4.87
N GLU A 88 10.98 18.31 5.61
CA GLU A 88 11.55 19.62 5.91
C GLU A 88 11.97 20.35 4.63
N GLU A 89 12.67 19.68 3.73
CA GLU A 89 13.09 20.24 2.43
C GLU A 89 11.91 20.71 1.58
N LEU A 90 10.79 19.99 1.63
CA LEU A 90 9.58 20.28 0.89
C LEU A 90 8.61 21.27 1.62
N GLY A 91 8.93 21.67 2.84
CA GLY A 91 8.07 22.51 3.67
C GLY A 91 6.84 21.78 4.21
N LEU A 92 6.87 20.46 4.25
CA LEU A 92 5.83 19.61 4.84
C LEU A 92 6.13 19.35 6.32
N THR A 93 5.10 18.95 7.07
CA THR A 93 5.24 18.35 8.40
C THR A 93 4.78 16.91 8.41
N VAL A 94 5.11 16.20 9.48
CA VAL A 94 4.78 14.78 9.61
C VAL A 94 4.03 14.53 10.92
N VAL A 95 2.88 13.89 10.82
CA VAL A 95 2.25 13.22 11.95
C VAL A 95 2.89 11.83 12.05
N VAL A 96 3.73 11.64 13.05
CA VAL A 96 4.48 10.40 13.23
C VAL A 96 3.63 9.39 13.98
N GLY A 97 3.22 8.34 13.27
CA GLY A 97 2.46 7.24 13.85
C GLY A 97 3.36 6.21 14.52
N HIS A 98 2.91 5.70 15.66
CA HIS A 98 3.47 4.50 16.29
C HIS A 98 2.48 3.36 16.14
N TRP A 99 2.84 2.36 15.31
CA TRP A 99 2.04 1.17 15.14
C TRP A 99 2.15 0.30 16.38
N LEU A 100 1.06 0.19 17.13
CA LEU A 100 1.01 -0.68 18.30
C LEU A 100 0.53 -2.09 17.91
N GLY A 101 0.87 -3.08 18.73
CA GLY A 101 0.44 -4.45 18.53
C GLY A 101 -1.08 -4.61 18.67
N HIS A 102 -1.74 -5.22 17.67
CA HIS A 102 -3.16 -5.51 17.71
C HIS A 102 -3.43 -6.92 18.24
N GLU A 103 -4.44 -7.08 19.10
CA GLU A 103 -4.88 -8.40 19.60
C GLU A 103 -5.23 -9.35 18.46
N ARG A 104 -5.87 -8.85 17.40
CA ARG A 104 -6.18 -9.63 16.18
C ARG A 104 -4.95 -10.18 15.44
N HIS A 105 -3.76 -9.63 15.72
CA HIS A 105 -2.49 -10.08 15.16
C HIS A 105 -1.62 -10.80 16.20
N GLY A 106 -2.21 -11.19 17.33
CA GLY A 106 -1.54 -11.98 18.35
C GLY A 106 -0.79 -11.20 19.43
N PHE A 107 -0.99 -9.87 19.51
CA PHE A 107 -0.47 -9.09 20.64
C PHE A 107 -1.32 -9.33 21.89
N ASP A 108 -0.70 -9.63 23.01
CA ASP A 108 -1.38 -9.91 24.27
C ASP A 108 -1.15 -8.78 25.27
N TYR A 109 -2.18 -7.96 25.50
CA TYR A 109 -2.16 -6.85 26.46
C TYR A 109 -2.13 -7.28 27.93
N SER A 110 -2.19 -8.57 28.24
CA SER A 110 -1.90 -9.11 29.56
C SER A 110 -0.43 -9.53 29.76
N ASN A 111 0.35 -9.56 28.67
CA ASN A 111 1.76 -9.95 28.68
C ASN A 111 2.66 -8.74 28.94
N THR A 112 3.19 -8.66 30.16
CA THR A 112 4.06 -7.55 30.60
C THR A 112 5.31 -7.39 29.73
N GLU A 113 5.92 -8.47 29.26
CA GLU A 113 7.13 -8.40 28.41
C GLU A 113 6.82 -7.76 27.04
N MET A 114 5.65 -8.07 26.46
CA MET A 114 5.21 -7.43 25.21
C MET A 114 4.93 -5.94 25.41
N LEU A 115 4.28 -5.57 26.52
CA LEU A 115 4.01 -4.17 26.87
C LEU A 115 5.30 -3.38 27.09
N GLU A 116 6.24 -3.91 27.88
CA GLU A 116 7.54 -3.27 28.14
C GLU A 116 8.37 -3.11 26.87
N ALA A 117 8.37 -4.11 25.97
CA ALA A 117 9.06 -4.01 24.68
C ALA A 117 8.46 -2.90 23.81
N GLN A 118 7.12 -2.82 23.71
CA GLN A 118 6.42 -1.79 22.97
C GLN A 118 6.66 -0.39 23.57
N TYR A 119 6.59 -0.26 24.89
CA TYR A 119 6.89 0.99 25.60
C TYR A 119 8.32 1.47 25.33
N THR A 120 9.29 0.57 25.41
CA THR A 120 10.70 0.88 25.16
C THR A 120 10.90 1.36 23.73
N GLN A 121 10.31 0.66 22.74
CA GLN A 121 10.42 1.03 21.33
C GLN A 121 9.83 2.42 21.05
N VAL A 122 8.62 2.70 21.55
CA VAL A 122 8.00 4.02 21.37
C VAL A 122 8.84 5.12 22.01
N ARG A 123 9.38 4.88 23.21
CA ARG A 123 10.24 5.83 23.90
C ARG A 123 11.53 6.13 23.12
N GLU A 124 12.18 5.11 22.60
CA GLU A 124 13.39 5.25 21.80
C GLU A 124 13.13 6.05 20.52
N ASP A 125 12.02 5.77 19.82
CA ASP A 125 11.62 6.47 18.60
C ASP A 125 11.35 7.96 18.87
N VAL A 126 10.58 8.28 19.91
CA VAL A 126 10.30 9.67 20.32
C VAL A 126 11.60 10.39 20.71
N MET A 127 12.44 9.79 21.53
CA MET A 127 13.73 10.37 21.91
C MET A 127 14.63 10.65 20.71
N LYS A 128 14.57 9.82 19.69
CA LYS A 128 15.37 9.96 18.48
C LYS A 128 14.91 11.10 17.59
N TYR A 129 13.59 11.32 17.48
CA TYR A 129 13.03 12.21 16.46
C TYR A 129 12.35 13.47 17.00
N LYS A 130 12.13 13.61 18.33
CA LYS A 130 11.40 14.74 18.94
C LYS A 130 11.97 16.13 18.65
N ASP A 131 13.24 16.23 18.33
CA ASP A 131 13.89 17.49 18.03
C ASP A 131 13.92 17.83 16.53
N HIS A 132 13.35 16.94 15.67
CA HIS A 132 13.30 17.17 14.24
C HIS A 132 12.23 18.19 13.86
N PRO A 133 12.56 19.26 13.08
CA PRO A 133 11.64 20.37 12.81
C PRO A 133 10.40 19.98 11.99
N ALA A 134 10.43 18.88 11.25
CA ALA A 134 9.29 18.41 10.48
C ALA A 134 8.26 17.63 11.32
N VAL A 135 8.56 17.21 12.55
CA VAL A 135 7.58 16.55 13.41
C VAL A 135 6.48 17.55 13.79
N LEU A 136 5.22 17.15 13.60
CA LEU A 136 4.06 17.96 13.96
C LEU A 136 3.39 17.48 15.26
N LEU A 137 3.15 16.18 15.35
CA LEU A 137 2.58 15.54 16.54
C LEU A 137 2.82 14.01 16.49
N TRP A 138 2.60 13.36 17.63
CA TRP A 138 2.70 11.92 17.79
C TRP A 138 1.33 11.26 17.73
N ALA A 139 1.20 10.18 16.95
CA ALA A 139 -0.02 9.38 16.88
C ALA A 139 0.24 7.98 17.46
N ILE A 140 -0.38 7.67 18.60
CA ILE A 140 -0.17 6.41 19.33
C ILE A 140 -1.26 5.42 18.95
N GLY A 141 -0.91 4.38 18.22
CA GLY A 141 -1.82 3.36 17.71
C GLY A 141 -2.71 3.85 16.57
N ASN A 142 -3.30 2.91 15.85
CA ASN A 142 -4.30 3.14 14.82
C ASN A 142 -5.35 2.04 14.91
N GLU A 143 -6.62 2.42 15.18
CA GLU A 143 -7.75 1.49 15.29
C GLU A 143 -7.49 0.33 16.26
N MET A 144 -6.97 0.67 17.44
CA MET A 144 -6.54 -0.31 18.44
C MET A 144 -7.69 -1.14 19.00
N GLU A 145 -8.91 -0.61 18.98
CA GLU A 145 -10.13 -1.32 19.35
C GLU A 145 -10.50 -2.43 18.35
N GLY A 146 -9.89 -2.43 17.16
CA GLY A 146 -10.22 -3.39 16.09
C GLY A 146 -11.70 -3.35 15.73
N PHE A 147 -12.36 -4.50 15.75
CA PHE A 147 -13.81 -4.62 15.51
C PHE A 147 -14.67 -4.54 16.79
N ALA A 148 -14.04 -4.29 17.95
CA ALA A 148 -14.74 -4.12 19.22
C ALA A 148 -15.35 -2.71 19.36
N GLU A 149 -16.22 -2.54 20.36
CA GLU A 149 -16.95 -1.28 20.61
C GLU A 149 -16.13 -0.22 21.39
N GLY A 150 -14.81 -0.44 21.57
CA GLY A 150 -13.92 0.47 22.30
C GLY A 150 -14.03 0.34 23.83
N ASP A 151 -14.48 -0.79 24.34
CA ASP A 151 -14.71 -1.06 25.76
C ASP A 151 -13.55 -1.82 26.44
N ASN A 152 -12.52 -2.24 25.69
CA ASN A 152 -11.34 -2.89 26.27
C ASN A 152 -10.43 -1.87 26.98
N ALA A 153 -10.64 -1.71 28.29
CA ALA A 153 -9.93 -0.72 29.10
C ALA A 153 -8.41 -0.95 29.14
N ILE A 154 -7.92 -2.18 28.99
CA ILE A 154 -6.48 -2.50 29.10
C ILE A 154 -5.72 -1.82 27.95
N ILE A 155 -6.26 -1.83 26.75
CA ILE A 155 -5.67 -1.16 25.58
C ILE A 155 -5.56 0.35 25.83
N TRP A 156 -6.64 0.97 26.30
CA TRP A 156 -6.67 2.42 26.55
C TRP A 156 -5.73 2.83 27.69
N LEU A 157 -5.61 2.01 28.74
CA LEU A 157 -4.68 2.27 29.83
C LEU A 157 -3.22 2.19 29.36
N HIS A 158 -2.88 1.27 28.48
CA HIS A 158 -1.54 1.22 27.89
C HIS A 158 -1.26 2.41 26.96
N ILE A 159 -2.26 2.83 26.14
CA ILE A 159 -2.16 4.06 25.36
C ILE A 159 -1.93 5.28 26.27
N GLN A 160 -2.62 5.35 27.40
CA GLN A 160 -2.41 6.39 28.41
C GLN A 160 -1.00 6.37 29.00
N GLU A 161 -0.47 5.20 29.31
CA GLU A 161 0.90 5.03 29.81
C GLU A 161 1.94 5.56 28.83
N LEU A 162 1.77 5.21 27.54
CA LEU A 162 2.62 5.72 26.46
C LEU A 162 2.49 7.23 26.31
N ALA A 163 1.27 7.79 26.37
CA ALA A 163 1.05 9.22 26.29
C ALA A 163 1.70 9.98 27.45
N ALA A 164 1.57 9.49 28.67
CA ALA A 164 2.22 10.08 29.84
C ALA A 164 3.75 10.09 29.69
N MET A 165 4.34 8.98 29.25
CA MET A 165 5.78 8.88 28.98
C MET A 165 6.22 9.89 27.92
N ILE A 166 5.47 10.04 26.82
CA ILE A 166 5.84 10.99 25.77
C ILE A 166 5.78 12.42 26.31
N LYS A 167 4.77 12.78 27.09
CA LYS A 167 4.68 14.12 27.71
C LYS A 167 5.84 14.43 28.67
N GLU A 168 6.45 13.42 29.29
CA GLU A 168 7.64 13.63 30.11
C GLU A 168 8.90 13.95 29.29
N ILE A 169 9.00 13.41 28.08
CA ILE A 169 10.24 13.50 27.26
C ILE A 169 10.14 14.48 26.10
N ASP A 170 8.93 14.87 25.70
CA ASP A 170 8.67 15.83 24.62
C ASP A 170 7.57 16.82 25.03
N LEU A 171 7.98 18.06 25.23
CA LEU A 171 7.09 19.18 25.60
C LEU A 171 6.65 20.03 24.40
N ASN A 172 7.12 19.68 23.20
CA ASN A 172 6.91 20.50 22.00
C ASN A 172 5.77 20.01 21.11
N HIS A 173 5.34 18.76 21.25
CA HIS A 173 4.40 18.17 20.31
C HIS A 173 3.18 17.56 21.03
N PRO A 174 1.96 17.83 20.52
CA PRO A 174 0.74 17.18 20.99
C PRO A 174 0.74 15.68 20.67
N ILE A 175 -0.12 14.96 21.38
CA ILE A 175 -0.28 13.52 21.26
C ILE A 175 -1.72 13.20 20.86
N MET A 176 -1.90 12.32 19.89
CA MET A 176 -3.21 11.76 19.55
C MET A 176 -3.21 10.23 19.57
N THR A 177 -4.39 9.64 19.71
CA THR A 177 -4.67 8.23 19.36
C THR A 177 -5.74 8.19 18.28
N VAL A 178 -5.77 7.13 17.48
CA VAL A 178 -6.65 7.03 16.31
C VAL A 178 -7.64 5.89 16.48
N THR A 179 -8.93 6.18 16.31
CA THR A 179 -10.03 5.22 16.36
C THR A 179 -10.67 4.99 14.98
N ALA A 180 -11.20 3.77 14.77
CA ALA A 180 -12.07 3.46 13.63
C ALA A 180 -13.46 4.00 13.91
N GLU A 181 -13.81 5.17 13.35
CA GLU A 181 -15.06 5.86 13.65
C GLU A 181 -15.21 6.23 15.16
N ILE A 182 -16.39 6.63 15.55
CA ILE A 182 -16.71 7.08 16.93
C ILE A 182 -17.80 6.25 17.61
N GLY A 183 -18.21 5.15 16.99
CA GLY A 183 -19.25 4.28 17.54
C GLY A 183 -18.88 3.61 18.87
N GLY A 184 -19.89 3.03 19.54
CA GLY A 184 -19.70 2.35 20.81
C GLY A 184 -19.18 3.28 21.92
N ARG A 185 -18.17 2.83 22.66
CA ARG A 185 -17.58 3.57 23.79
C ARG A 185 -16.26 4.26 23.47
N ARG A 186 -15.87 4.35 22.20
CA ARG A 186 -14.56 4.91 21.77
C ARG A 186 -14.32 6.32 22.31
N VAL A 187 -15.26 7.23 22.09
CA VAL A 187 -15.18 8.62 22.61
C VAL A 187 -15.10 8.64 24.12
N GLU A 188 -15.98 7.92 24.80
CA GLU A 188 -15.99 7.83 26.27
C GLU A 188 -14.67 7.29 26.82
N SER A 189 -14.15 6.20 26.23
CA SER A 189 -12.92 5.54 26.68
C SER A 189 -11.70 6.44 26.52
N VAL A 190 -11.52 7.08 25.38
CA VAL A 190 -10.42 8.02 25.16
C VAL A 190 -10.50 9.21 26.13
N HIS A 191 -11.70 9.75 26.37
CA HIS A 191 -11.87 10.92 27.27
C HIS A 191 -11.63 10.55 28.74
N LYS A 192 -12.05 9.37 29.20
CA LYS A 192 -11.96 8.96 30.61
C LYS A 192 -10.65 8.25 30.96
N LEU A 193 -10.14 7.43 30.06
CA LEU A 193 -9.01 6.55 30.33
C LEU A 193 -7.69 7.09 29.78
N CYS A 194 -7.73 8.05 28.83
CA CYS A 194 -6.53 8.63 28.22
C CYS A 194 -6.48 10.15 28.39
N PRO A 195 -6.36 10.67 29.64
CA PRO A 195 -6.32 12.13 29.87
C PRO A 195 -5.14 12.83 29.18
N ASP A 196 -3.99 12.16 29.01
CA ASP A 196 -2.79 12.70 28.36
C ASP A 196 -2.83 12.68 26.84
N ILE A 197 -3.83 12.05 26.23
CA ILE A 197 -4.11 12.22 24.80
C ILE A 197 -4.75 13.62 24.61
N ASP A 198 -4.14 14.45 23.78
CA ASP A 198 -4.56 15.82 23.53
C ASP A 198 -5.63 15.89 22.44
N ILE A 199 -5.49 15.06 21.39
CA ILE A 199 -6.29 15.09 20.17
C ILE A 199 -6.88 13.70 19.92
N MET A 200 -8.12 13.64 19.49
CA MET A 200 -8.72 12.39 19.01
C MET A 200 -8.56 12.28 17.50
N GLY A 201 -7.80 11.31 17.02
CA GLY A 201 -7.74 10.91 15.62
C GLY A 201 -8.94 10.03 15.27
N ILE A 202 -9.58 10.28 14.14
CA ILE A 202 -10.77 9.54 13.72
C ILE A 202 -10.63 9.16 12.25
N ASN A 203 -10.61 7.85 11.97
CA ASN A 203 -10.76 7.35 10.61
C ASN A 203 -12.25 7.27 10.30
N SER A 204 -12.75 8.06 9.34
CA SER A 204 -14.16 8.08 9.01
C SER A 204 -14.36 8.24 7.51
N TYR A 205 -15.19 7.39 6.92
CA TYR A 205 -15.45 7.32 5.49
C TYR A 205 -16.89 7.75 5.18
N GLY A 206 -17.81 6.83 4.87
CA GLY A 206 -19.22 7.17 4.59
C GLY A 206 -19.95 7.80 5.77
N GLY A 207 -19.51 7.56 7.00
CA GLY A 207 -20.02 8.18 8.22
C GLY A 207 -19.64 9.64 8.43
N LEU A 208 -18.60 10.14 7.71
CA LEU A 208 -18.02 11.46 7.94
C LEU A 208 -19.02 12.64 7.84
N PRO A 209 -19.99 12.67 6.91
CA PRO A 209 -20.93 13.78 6.81
C PRO A 209 -21.69 14.08 8.09
N SER A 210 -21.93 13.09 8.94
CA SER A 210 -22.63 13.26 10.23
C SER A 210 -21.69 13.26 11.45
N LEU A 211 -20.38 13.12 11.24
CA LEU A 211 -19.41 12.94 12.32
C LEU A 211 -19.39 14.10 13.32
N PRO A 212 -19.38 15.39 12.91
CA PRO A 212 -19.27 16.49 13.87
C PRO A 212 -20.46 16.53 14.84
N GLU A 213 -21.67 16.27 14.37
CA GLU A 213 -22.88 16.21 15.20
C GLU A 213 -22.85 15.01 16.13
N ARG A 214 -22.56 13.82 15.61
CA ARG A 214 -22.47 12.59 16.42
C ARG A 214 -21.38 12.71 17.49
N TYR A 215 -20.25 13.35 17.18
CA TYR A 215 -19.18 13.56 18.15
C TYR A 215 -19.64 14.44 19.34
N LYS A 216 -20.39 15.51 19.07
CA LYS A 216 -21.00 16.35 20.11
C LYS A 216 -22.03 15.60 20.94
N GLU A 217 -22.89 14.78 20.31
CA GLU A 217 -23.88 13.96 20.99
C GLU A 217 -23.25 12.94 21.96
N LEU A 218 -22.08 12.41 21.60
CA LEU A 218 -21.27 11.53 22.45
C LEU A 218 -20.44 12.28 23.52
N SER A 219 -20.69 13.59 23.70
CA SER A 219 -19.96 14.46 24.64
C SER A 219 -18.45 14.56 24.31
N GLY A 220 -18.11 14.48 23.05
CA GLY A 220 -16.75 14.75 22.57
C GLY A 220 -16.31 16.17 22.88
N ALA A 221 -15.23 16.33 23.64
CA ALA A 221 -14.73 17.62 24.11
C ALA A 221 -13.29 17.92 23.71
N LYS A 222 -12.50 16.88 23.39
CA LYS A 222 -11.16 17.02 22.82
C LYS A 222 -11.29 17.51 21.37
N PRO A 223 -10.34 18.30 20.85
CA PRO A 223 -10.29 18.55 19.41
C PRO A 223 -9.99 17.23 18.67
N PHE A 224 -10.39 17.17 17.40
CA PHE A 224 -10.15 15.97 16.61
C PHE A 224 -9.49 16.28 15.27
N ILE A 225 -8.87 15.27 14.70
CA ILE A 225 -8.33 15.24 13.34
C ILE A 225 -9.00 14.07 12.62
N ILE A 226 -9.49 14.29 11.40
CA ILE A 226 -9.90 13.20 10.52
C ILE A 226 -8.63 12.56 9.96
N THR A 227 -8.25 11.44 10.53
CA THR A 227 -6.97 10.80 10.22
C THR A 227 -6.99 9.94 8.97
N GLU A 228 -8.18 9.54 8.53
CA GLU A 228 -8.43 8.94 7.22
C GLU A 228 -9.83 9.33 6.74
N PHE A 229 -9.93 9.78 5.49
CA PHE A 229 -11.19 9.94 4.78
C PHE A 229 -11.03 9.62 3.30
N GLY A 230 -12.10 9.14 2.70
CA GLY A 230 -12.16 8.76 1.29
C GLY A 230 -13.56 8.31 0.90
N PRO A 231 -13.74 7.56 -0.18
CA PRO A 231 -15.04 7.01 -0.56
C PRO A 231 -15.57 6.10 0.54
N PRO A 232 -16.89 5.85 0.60
CA PRO A 232 -17.48 4.95 1.59
C PRO A 232 -16.78 3.60 1.63
N GLY A 233 -16.59 3.06 2.84
CA GLY A 233 -16.04 1.73 3.05
C GLY A 233 -16.98 0.64 2.54
N VAL A 234 -16.43 -0.52 2.20
CA VAL A 234 -17.23 -1.67 1.73
C VAL A 234 -18.29 -2.12 2.73
N TRP A 235 -18.10 -1.84 4.00
CA TRP A 235 -19.03 -2.11 5.09
C TRP A 235 -20.19 -1.10 5.19
N GLU A 236 -20.12 0.02 4.47
CA GLU A 236 -21.10 1.11 4.48
C GLU A 236 -22.02 1.10 3.26
N ILE A 237 -21.77 0.21 2.29
CA ILE A 237 -22.52 0.14 1.05
C ILE A 237 -23.40 -1.12 0.95
N THR A 238 -24.49 -1.00 0.21
CA THR A 238 -25.33 -2.16 -0.11
C THR A 238 -24.67 -2.99 -1.20
N LYS A 239 -24.39 -4.25 -0.89
CA LYS A 239 -23.87 -5.22 -1.86
C LYS A 239 -24.96 -5.67 -2.84
N THR A 240 -24.54 -6.17 -4.00
CA THR A 240 -25.42 -6.84 -4.96
C THR A 240 -26.08 -8.09 -4.33
N GLU A 241 -27.11 -8.63 -4.97
CA GLU A 241 -27.78 -9.86 -4.52
C GLU A 241 -26.82 -11.07 -4.44
N PHE A 242 -25.75 -11.05 -5.20
CA PHE A 242 -24.68 -12.06 -5.20
C PHE A 242 -23.46 -11.69 -4.33
N GLY A 243 -23.59 -10.67 -3.48
CA GLY A 243 -22.62 -10.33 -2.43
C GLY A 243 -21.43 -9.46 -2.86
N ALA A 244 -21.32 -9.08 -4.14
CA ALA A 244 -20.25 -8.21 -4.62
C ALA A 244 -20.56 -6.73 -4.31
N PRO A 245 -19.58 -5.94 -3.84
CA PRO A 245 -19.76 -4.52 -3.58
C PRO A 245 -19.72 -3.72 -4.90
N PRO A 246 -20.73 -2.89 -5.20
CA PRO A 246 -20.61 -1.88 -6.26
C PRO A 246 -19.61 -0.81 -5.84
N GLU A 247 -18.85 -0.30 -6.79
CA GLU A 247 -17.83 0.72 -6.56
C GLU A 247 -18.18 2.00 -7.32
N LEU A 248 -17.98 3.14 -6.68
CA LEU A 248 -18.11 4.45 -7.31
C LEU A 248 -17.02 4.63 -8.38
N THR A 249 -17.31 5.33 -9.45
CA THR A 249 -16.31 5.77 -10.42
C THR A 249 -15.32 6.73 -9.75
N SER A 250 -14.11 6.90 -10.32
CA SER A 250 -13.13 7.84 -9.78
C SER A 250 -13.65 9.30 -9.78
N THR A 251 -14.55 9.64 -10.69
CA THR A 251 -15.22 10.95 -10.73
C THR A 251 -16.17 11.12 -9.53
N GLU A 252 -17.04 10.15 -9.27
CA GLU A 252 -17.95 10.16 -8.11
C GLU A 252 -17.18 10.14 -6.77
N LYS A 253 -16.06 9.40 -6.70
CA LYS A 253 -15.17 9.42 -5.52
C LYS A 253 -14.59 10.81 -5.27
N ALA A 254 -14.19 11.53 -6.30
CA ALA A 254 -13.65 12.88 -6.18
C ALA A 254 -14.66 13.84 -5.55
N ASP A 255 -15.94 13.74 -5.91
CA ASP A 255 -17.01 14.51 -5.28
C ASP A 255 -17.14 14.19 -3.79
N PHE A 256 -16.97 12.93 -3.42
CA PHE A 256 -17.00 12.51 -2.02
C PHE A 256 -15.80 13.07 -1.22
N TYR A 257 -14.60 13.08 -1.80
CA TYR A 257 -13.42 13.71 -1.18
C TYR A 257 -13.65 15.21 -0.92
N ARG A 258 -14.27 15.94 -1.86
CA ARG A 258 -14.62 17.34 -1.71
C ARG A 258 -15.59 17.54 -0.54
N LEU A 259 -16.70 16.82 -0.53
CA LEU A 259 -17.72 16.89 0.52
C LEU A 259 -17.11 16.60 1.91
N ALA A 260 -16.32 15.54 2.00
CA ALA A 260 -15.69 15.13 3.25
C ALA A 260 -14.75 16.21 3.81
N TYR A 261 -13.93 16.83 2.94
CA TYR A 261 -13.05 17.91 3.36
C TYR A 261 -13.83 19.16 3.82
N GLU A 262 -14.85 19.57 3.08
CA GLU A 262 -15.65 20.75 3.40
C GLU A 262 -16.33 20.62 4.78
N ILE A 263 -16.87 19.43 5.09
CA ILE A 263 -17.45 19.12 6.39
C ILE A 263 -16.39 19.18 7.50
N SER A 264 -15.23 18.55 7.27
CA SER A 264 -14.11 18.60 8.21
C SER A 264 -13.69 20.03 8.50
N ALA A 265 -13.52 20.84 7.46
CA ALA A 265 -13.06 22.22 7.58
C ALA A 265 -14.09 23.15 8.24
N SER A 266 -15.38 22.80 8.23
CA SER A 266 -16.46 23.58 8.84
C SER A 266 -16.63 23.33 10.35
N SER A 267 -16.04 22.24 10.90
CA SER A 267 -16.20 21.87 12.31
C SER A 267 -15.25 22.66 13.22
N GLU A 268 -15.81 23.27 14.27
CA GLU A 268 -15.08 24.06 15.26
C GLU A 268 -14.08 23.26 16.10
N LEU A 269 -14.24 21.93 16.17
CA LEU A 269 -13.35 21.03 16.90
C LEU A 269 -12.33 20.35 15.99
N CYS A 270 -12.45 20.49 14.66
CA CYS A 270 -11.59 19.81 13.70
C CYS A 270 -10.31 20.63 13.44
N LEU A 271 -9.16 20.01 13.61
CA LEU A 271 -7.84 20.61 13.38
C LEU A 271 -7.28 20.33 11.98
N GLY A 272 -8.02 19.59 11.17
CA GLY A 272 -7.64 19.22 9.80
C GLY A 272 -7.91 17.76 9.47
N SER A 273 -7.44 17.34 8.29
CA SER A 273 -7.78 16.00 7.77
C SER A 273 -6.70 15.42 6.86
N PHE A 274 -6.74 14.09 6.73
CA PHE A 274 -5.85 13.29 5.89
C PHE A 274 -6.66 12.47 4.88
N ALA A 275 -6.53 12.79 3.61
CA ALA A 275 -7.12 12.01 2.53
C ALA A 275 -6.45 10.62 2.44
N PHE A 276 -7.22 9.59 2.30
CA PHE A 276 -6.75 8.21 2.20
C PHE A 276 -7.04 7.65 0.81
N THR A 277 -6.03 7.26 0.01
CA THR A 277 -4.60 7.23 0.32
C THR A 277 -3.79 7.81 -0.84
N TRP A 278 -2.74 8.56 -0.53
CA TRP A 278 -1.82 9.15 -1.52
C TRP A 278 -0.88 8.09 -2.08
N GLY A 279 -1.38 7.35 -3.05
CA GLY A 279 -0.73 6.21 -3.67
C GLY A 279 -1.75 5.28 -4.29
N SER A 280 -1.29 4.13 -4.74
CA SER A 280 -2.14 3.02 -5.15
C SER A 280 -2.38 2.09 -3.95
N LYS A 281 -3.55 1.47 -3.88
CA LYS A 281 -3.86 0.50 -2.83
C LYS A 281 -4.81 -0.57 -3.35
N ILE A 282 -4.45 -1.82 -3.12
CA ILE A 282 -5.31 -2.96 -3.39
C ILE A 282 -6.00 -3.35 -2.08
N GLU A 283 -7.21 -2.87 -1.93
CA GLU A 283 -8.10 -3.21 -0.81
C GLU A 283 -9.52 -3.20 -1.33
N VAL A 284 -10.29 -4.26 -1.12
CA VAL A 284 -11.58 -4.54 -1.73
C VAL A 284 -11.45 -4.76 -3.25
N THR A 285 -11.02 -3.72 -3.97
CA THR A 285 -10.66 -3.74 -5.40
C THR A 285 -9.30 -3.06 -5.60
N SER A 286 -8.80 -3.04 -6.82
CA SER A 286 -7.54 -2.35 -7.16
C SER A 286 -7.68 -0.82 -7.26
N SER A 287 -8.90 -0.29 -7.18
CA SER A 287 -9.20 1.14 -7.37
C SER A 287 -10.02 1.77 -6.24
N TRP A 288 -10.34 1.03 -5.15
CA TRP A 288 -11.27 1.51 -4.12
C TRP A 288 -10.81 2.79 -3.43
N TYR A 289 -9.59 2.81 -2.88
CA TYR A 289 -9.06 3.92 -2.07
C TYR A 289 -7.88 4.67 -2.69
N GLY A 290 -7.20 4.06 -3.65
CA GLY A 290 -6.01 4.68 -4.26
C GLY A 290 -6.36 5.99 -4.97
N MET A 291 -5.59 7.04 -4.71
CA MET A 291 -5.66 8.31 -5.44
C MET A 291 -4.79 8.31 -6.69
N PHE A 292 -3.98 7.26 -6.87
CA PHE A 292 -3.14 7.01 -8.05
C PHE A 292 -3.33 5.56 -8.51
N LEU A 293 -3.12 5.32 -9.78
CA LEU A 293 -2.92 3.97 -10.31
C LEU A 293 -1.55 3.44 -9.89
N SER A 294 -1.37 2.12 -9.88
CA SER A 294 -0.06 1.49 -9.65
C SER A 294 0.98 1.87 -10.71
N SER A 295 0.54 2.28 -11.89
CA SER A 295 1.37 2.80 -12.99
C SER A 295 1.78 4.26 -12.83
N GLY A 296 1.21 4.97 -11.84
CA GLY A 296 1.61 6.32 -11.43
C GLY A 296 0.68 7.45 -11.87
N GLU A 297 -0.32 7.20 -12.72
CA GLU A 297 -1.29 8.21 -13.12
C GLU A 297 -2.17 8.63 -11.93
N LYS A 298 -2.40 9.93 -11.81
CA LYS A 298 -3.32 10.47 -10.80
C LYS A 298 -4.78 10.23 -11.20
N LEU A 299 -5.66 10.13 -10.19
CA LEU A 299 -7.11 10.07 -10.32
C LEU A 299 -7.75 11.39 -9.88
N ALA A 300 -9.00 11.60 -10.24
CA ALA A 300 -9.75 12.86 -10.01
C ALA A 300 -9.74 13.34 -8.53
N ALA A 301 -9.58 12.45 -7.57
CA ALA A 301 -9.41 12.81 -6.15
C ALA A 301 -8.16 13.70 -5.91
N VAL A 302 -7.07 13.47 -6.65
CA VAL A 302 -5.86 14.32 -6.58
C VAL A 302 -6.16 15.72 -7.07
N ASP A 303 -6.93 15.87 -8.15
CA ASP A 303 -7.30 17.17 -8.72
C ASP A 303 -8.15 17.98 -7.74
N VAL A 304 -9.18 17.34 -7.18
CA VAL A 304 -10.06 17.95 -6.19
C VAL A 304 -9.27 18.39 -4.95
N MET A 305 -8.42 17.54 -4.41
CA MET A 305 -7.63 17.90 -3.23
C MET A 305 -6.60 19.00 -3.54
N THR A 306 -6.02 19.00 -4.75
CA THR A 306 -5.12 20.07 -5.20
C THR A 306 -5.85 21.40 -5.27
N GLU A 307 -7.03 21.44 -5.85
CA GLU A 307 -7.85 22.66 -5.92
C GLU A 307 -8.19 23.19 -4.52
N ILE A 308 -8.62 22.31 -3.62
CA ILE A 308 -8.99 22.66 -2.25
C ILE A 308 -7.79 23.17 -1.44
N TRP A 309 -6.66 22.47 -1.50
CA TRP A 309 -5.50 22.80 -0.68
C TRP A 309 -4.74 24.03 -1.19
N SER A 310 -4.56 24.15 -2.51
CA SER A 310 -3.81 25.23 -3.13
C SER A 310 -4.68 26.46 -3.45
N GLY A 311 -6.00 26.28 -3.57
CA GLY A 311 -6.93 27.28 -4.09
C GLY A 311 -6.84 27.48 -5.60
N LYS A 312 -6.21 26.56 -6.32
CA LYS A 312 -6.01 26.62 -7.78
C LYS A 312 -6.33 25.29 -8.43
N SER A 313 -7.04 25.30 -9.53
CA SER A 313 -7.23 24.10 -10.35
C SER A 313 -5.90 23.63 -10.93
N PRO A 314 -5.64 22.31 -10.98
CA PRO A 314 -4.50 21.76 -11.75
C PRO A 314 -4.52 22.18 -13.20
N GLU A 315 -3.34 22.26 -13.84
CA GLU A 315 -3.24 22.56 -15.28
C GLU A 315 -3.76 21.42 -16.15
N ASN A 316 -3.60 20.18 -15.70
CA ASN A 316 -4.14 18.97 -16.32
C ASN A 316 -5.14 18.35 -15.35
N LEU A 317 -6.39 18.21 -15.76
CA LEU A 317 -7.42 17.48 -15.02
C LEU A 317 -7.49 16.03 -15.51
N CYS A 318 -7.93 15.14 -14.64
CA CYS A 318 -8.17 13.76 -15.03
C CYS A 318 -9.40 13.64 -15.93
N PRO A 319 -9.45 12.61 -16.80
CA PRO A 319 -10.67 12.32 -17.57
C PRO A 319 -11.89 12.17 -16.66
N GLU A 320 -13.02 12.73 -17.09
CA GLU A 320 -14.29 12.70 -16.38
C GLU A 320 -15.19 11.58 -16.92
N ILE A 321 -15.61 10.66 -16.04
CA ILE A 321 -16.60 9.64 -16.37
C ILE A 321 -17.99 10.23 -16.14
N ARG A 322 -18.71 10.56 -17.22
CA ARG A 322 -20.07 11.09 -17.18
C ARG A 322 -21.11 10.00 -17.05
N SER A 323 -20.81 8.82 -17.59
CA SER A 323 -21.68 7.65 -17.49
C SER A 323 -20.90 6.37 -17.71
N PHE A 324 -21.11 5.38 -16.81
CA PHE A 324 -20.64 4.01 -16.95
C PHE A 324 -21.80 3.09 -16.59
N LYS A 325 -22.36 2.37 -17.58
CA LYS A 325 -23.62 1.63 -17.40
C LYS A 325 -23.57 0.25 -18.05
N LEU A 326 -23.89 -0.77 -17.25
CA LEU A 326 -24.27 -2.08 -17.75
C LEU A 326 -25.66 -2.01 -18.40
N VAL A 327 -25.78 -2.53 -19.62
CA VAL A 327 -27.06 -2.62 -20.34
C VAL A 327 -27.70 -3.98 -20.07
N GLY A 328 -28.83 -3.97 -19.40
CA GLY A 328 -29.55 -5.19 -19.03
C GLY A 328 -29.30 -5.63 -17.58
N SER A 329 -29.27 -6.94 -17.36
CA SER A 329 -29.10 -7.53 -16.03
C SER A 329 -27.62 -7.72 -15.69
N ASP A 330 -27.28 -7.59 -14.41
CA ASP A 330 -25.99 -7.95 -13.83
C ASP A 330 -25.89 -9.46 -13.49
N VAL A 331 -26.97 -10.22 -13.72
CA VAL A 331 -27.05 -11.68 -13.61
C VAL A 331 -27.51 -12.27 -14.94
N VAL A 332 -26.73 -13.19 -15.49
CA VAL A 332 -26.94 -13.77 -16.85
C VAL A 332 -26.59 -15.25 -16.92
N GLN A 333 -26.84 -15.88 -18.07
CA GLN A 333 -26.49 -17.27 -18.35
C GLN A 333 -25.10 -17.37 -18.99
N PRO A 334 -24.41 -18.52 -18.87
CA PRO A 334 -23.16 -18.78 -19.59
C PRO A 334 -23.33 -18.61 -21.09
N GLY A 335 -22.48 -17.80 -21.70
CA GLY A 335 -22.47 -17.50 -23.13
C GLY A 335 -23.36 -16.32 -23.55
N ASP A 336 -24.13 -15.74 -22.64
CA ASP A 336 -24.84 -14.49 -22.90
C ASP A 336 -23.88 -13.33 -23.16
N THR A 337 -24.37 -12.36 -23.91
CA THR A 337 -23.60 -11.15 -24.24
C THR A 337 -24.01 -10.00 -23.32
N PHE A 338 -23.02 -9.32 -22.76
CA PHE A 338 -23.17 -8.07 -22.01
C PHE A 338 -22.72 -6.89 -22.83
N GLU A 339 -23.35 -5.77 -22.63
CA GLU A 339 -22.91 -4.49 -23.16
C GLU A 339 -22.70 -3.49 -22.02
N ILE A 340 -21.54 -2.84 -22.04
CA ILE A 340 -21.25 -1.66 -21.20
C ILE A 340 -21.23 -0.43 -22.07
N LYS A 341 -21.96 0.61 -21.69
CA LYS A 341 -21.91 1.93 -22.28
C LYS A 341 -21.06 2.87 -21.44
N LEU A 342 -20.15 3.56 -22.09
CA LEU A 342 -19.24 4.52 -21.49
C LEU A 342 -19.38 5.89 -22.15
N ASP A 343 -19.48 6.92 -21.31
CA ASP A 343 -19.28 8.32 -21.71
C ASP A 343 -18.17 8.88 -20.81
N VAL A 344 -17.00 9.06 -21.41
CA VAL A 344 -15.81 9.60 -20.75
C VAL A 344 -15.20 10.67 -21.67
N ALA A 345 -14.78 11.76 -21.10
CA ALA A 345 -14.12 12.84 -21.81
C ALA A 345 -13.05 13.49 -20.94
N ASP A 346 -12.04 14.01 -21.60
CA ASP A 346 -11.03 14.84 -20.97
C ASP A 346 -11.52 16.29 -20.91
N PRO A 347 -11.41 17.00 -19.77
CA PRO A 347 -11.87 18.39 -19.64
C PRO A 347 -11.14 19.36 -20.57
N GLU A 348 -9.87 19.13 -20.86
CA GLU A 348 -9.04 19.91 -21.79
C GLU A 348 -9.24 19.51 -23.26
N GLY A 349 -10.03 18.46 -23.51
CA GLY A 349 -10.34 17.98 -24.85
C GLY A 349 -9.26 17.09 -25.47
N VAL A 350 -8.39 16.52 -24.67
CA VAL A 350 -7.40 15.53 -25.12
C VAL A 350 -8.11 14.21 -25.47
N ASN A 351 -7.56 13.46 -26.41
CA ASN A 351 -8.09 12.13 -26.74
C ASN A 351 -7.82 11.14 -25.61
N VAL A 352 -8.87 10.52 -25.13
CA VAL A 352 -8.81 9.52 -24.06
C VAL A 352 -8.60 8.12 -24.63
N ALA A 353 -7.56 7.44 -24.20
CA ALA A 353 -7.36 6.01 -24.44
C ALA A 353 -8.08 5.21 -23.35
N VAL A 354 -8.74 4.10 -23.71
CA VAL A 354 -9.51 3.30 -22.75
C VAL A 354 -9.08 1.85 -22.81
N ASP A 355 -8.67 1.33 -21.64
CA ASP A 355 -8.35 -0.07 -21.43
C ASP A 355 -9.47 -0.77 -20.66
N TRP A 356 -9.69 -2.04 -21.01
CA TRP A 356 -10.69 -2.89 -20.40
C TRP A 356 -10.07 -4.17 -19.89
N MET A 357 -10.41 -4.53 -18.68
CA MET A 357 -9.95 -5.76 -18.05
C MET A 357 -11.10 -6.45 -17.31
N ILE A 358 -11.26 -7.75 -17.50
CA ILE A 358 -12.19 -8.57 -16.70
C ILE A 358 -11.40 -9.58 -15.89
N CYS A 359 -11.81 -9.78 -14.65
CA CYS A 359 -11.22 -10.77 -13.75
C CYS A 359 -12.32 -11.51 -12.97
N SER A 360 -11.96 -12.63 -12.35
CA SER A 360 -12.82 -13.25 -11.34
C SER A 360 -12.90 -12.37 -10.09
N GLU A 361 -14.09 -12.26 -9.52
CA GLU A 361 -14.29 -11.56 -8.25
C GLU A 361 -13.66 -12.37 -7.10
N PRO A 362 -13.00 -11.74 -6.13
CA PRO A 362 -12.47 -12.45 -4.98
C PRO A 362 -13.59 -13.07 -4.13
N SER A 363 -13.33 -14.23 -3.53
CA SER A 363 -14.27 -14.89 -2.61
C SER A 363 -14.48 -14.13 -1.31
N GLU A 364 -13.48 -13.34 -0.90
CA GLU A 364 -13.49 -12.51 0.30
C GLU A 364 -12.87 -11.14 0.01
N TYR A 365 -13.47 -10.10 0.58
CA TYR A 365 -12.95 -8.74 0.51
C TYR A 365 -12.14 -8.47 1.77
N LEU A 366 -10.82 -8.49 1.61
CA LEU A 366 -9.89 -8.27 2.70
C LEU A 366 -9.78 -6.77 2.99
N ILE A 367 -9.83 -6.41 4.26
CA ILE A 367 -9.78 -5.03 4.77
C ILE A 367 -8.71 -4.91 5.86
N ALA A 368 -8.35 -3.70 6.20
CA ALA A 368 -7.53 -3.40 7.37
C ALA A 368 -6.15 -4.14 7.40
N ASN A 369 -5.30 -3.87 6.41
CA ASN A 369 -3.93 -4.38 6.28
C ASN A 369 -3.77 -5.87 5.96
N GLN A 370 -4.83 -6.55 5.57
CA GLN A 370 -4.71 -7.86 4.95
C GLN A 370 -4.32 -7.71 3.48
N THR A 371 -3.51 -8.64 2.97
CA THR A 371 -3.09 -8.62 1.57
C THR A 371 -4.24 -9.07 0.68
N GLN A 372 -4.84 -8.13 -0.06
CA GLN A 372 -5.83 -8.43 -1.08
C GLN A 372 -5.15 -9.04 -2.31
N TRP A 373 -5.81 -10.04 -2.91
CA TRP A 373 -5.37 -10.61 -4.18
C TRP A 373 -5.41 -9.58 -5.31
N VAL A 374 -4.33 -9.54 -6.09
CA VAL A 374 -4.29 -8.70 -7.28
C VAL A 374 -5.17 -9.32 -8.36
N PRO A 375 -6.10 -8.56 -8.98
CA PRO A 375 -6.95 -9.08 -10.02
C PRO A 375 -6.14 -9.53 -11.25
N LEU A 376 -6.39 -10.75 -11.72
CA LEU A 376 -5.76 -11.31 -12.91
C LEU A 376 -6.71 -11.21 -14.10
N ALA A 377 -6.25 -10.59 -15.18
CA ALA A 377 -7.03 -10.45 -16.40
C ALA A 377 -7.35 -11.82 -17.03
N LEU A 378 -8.64 -12.03 -17.34
CA LEU A 378 -9.11 -13.18 -18.10
C LEU A 378 -8.93 -12.95 -19.60
N ASP A 379 -8.64 -14.02 -20.33
CA ASP A 379 -8.41 -14.00 -21.78
C ASP A 379 -9.68 -14.36 -22.56
N ASN A 380 -9.83 -13.77 -23.77
CA ASN A 380 -10.88 -14.07 -24.74
C ASN A 380 -12.34 -13.87 -24.24
N ILE A 381 -12.54 -12.98 -23.27
CA ILE A 381 -13.87 -12.65 -22.74
C ILE A 381 -14.43 -11.38 -23.41
N ILE A 382 -13.58 -10.38 -23.66
CA ILE A 382 -13.97 -9.12 -24.29
C ILE A 382 -14.01 -9.33 -25.80
N ILE A 383 -15.22 -9.30 -26.40
CA ILE A 383 -15.44 -9.48 -27.84
C ILE A 383 -15.02 -8.23 -28.61
N SER A 384 -15.42 -7.07 -28.10
CA SER A 384 -15.05 -5.78 -28.67
C SER A 384 -15.04 -4.72 -27.59
N SER A 385 -14.17 -3.72 -27.76
CA SER A 385 -14.07 -2.59 -26.84
C SER A 385 -13.67 -1.31 -27.58
N SER A 386 -14.05 -0.17 -27.01
CA SER A 386 -13.74 1.16 -27.50
C SER A 386 -13.81 2.19 -26.36
N SER A 387 -13.55 3.46 -26.67
CA SER A 387 -13.79 4.58 -25.75
C SER A 387 -15.28 4.85 -25.46
N LYS A 388 -16.21 4.12 -26.06
CA LYS A 388 -17.66 4.25 -25.84
C LYS A 388 -18.30 3.07 -25.14
N GLY A 389 -17.53 2.03 -24.86
CA GLY A 389 -18.02 0.84 -24.18
C GLY A 389 -17.34 -0.45 -24.59
N ALA A 390 -17.83 -1.55 -24.06
CA ALA A 390 -17.35 -2.89 -24.35
C ALA A 390 -18.49 -3.89 -24.47
N ILE A 391 -18.26 -4.95 -25.26
CA ILE A 391 -19.13 -6.11 -25.40
C ILE A 391 -18.35 -7.34 -24.95
N LEU A 392 -18.94 -8.12 -24.08
CA LEU A 392 -18.32 -9.29 -23.46
C LEU A 392 -19.23 -10.52 -23.58
N THR A 393 -18.61 -11.70 -23.57
CA THR A 393 -19.30 -12.99 -23.39
C THR A 393 -18.49 -13.85 -22.45
N ILE A 394 -19.08 -14.30 -21.35
CA ILE A 394 -18.41 -15.17 -20.37
C ILE A 394 -18.97 -16.59 -20.53
N PRO A 395 -18.14 -17.57 -20.87
CA PRO A 395 -18.60 -18.92 -21.24
C PRO A 395 -18.92 -19.81 -20.02
N GLY A 396 -18.61 -19.38 -18.80
CA GLY A 396 -18.76 -20.17 -17.60
C GLY A 396 -19.32 -19.43 -16.42
N GLY A 397 -19.98 -20.17 -15.50
CA GLY A 397 -20.53 -19.63 -14.26
C GLY A 397 -19.48 -19.01 -13.35
N GLY A 398 -19.91 -18.09 -12.48
CA GLY A 398 -19.07 -17.41 -11.51
C GLY A 398 -19.42 -15.95 -11.30
N ILE A 399 -18.69 -15.29 -10.41
CA ILE A 399 -18.79 -13.85 -10.19
C ILE A 399 -17.53 -13.21 -10.76
N TYR A 400 -17.71 -12.17 -11.54
CA TYR A 400 -16.64 -11.49 -12.27
C TYR A 400 -16.74 -9.99 -12.05
N ARG A 401 -15.63 -9.26 -12.25
CA ARG A 401 -15.60 -7.80 -12.24
C ARG A 401 -14.93 -7.28 -13.50
N LEU A 402 -15.65 -6.44 -14.23
CA LEU A 402 -15.12 -5.71 -15.36
C LEU A 402 -14.59 -4.37 -14.87
N TYR A 403 -13.33 -4.09 -15.16
CA TYR A 403 -12.66 -2.81 -14.94
C TYR A 403 -12.52 -2.04 -16.24
N MET A 404 -12.68 -0.74 -16.15
CA MET A 404 -12.39 0.24 -17.18
C MET A 404 -11.38 1.26 -16.63
N THR A 405 -10.34 1.53 -17.40
CA THR A 405 -9.39 2.61 -17.10
C THR A 405 -9.26 3.50 -18.33
N ALA A 406 -9.46 4.78 -18.13
CA ALA A 406 -9.33 5.81 -19.17
C ALA A 406 -8.08 6.66 -18.87
N PHE A 407 -7.27 6.95 -19.90
CA PHE A 407 -6.01 7.69 -19.78
C PHE A 407 -6.02 8.90 -20.70
N ASP A 408 -5.56 10.06 -20.20
CA ASP A 408 -5.33 11.26 -21.01
C ASP A 408 -3.97 11.24 -21.75
N GLY A 409 -3.06 10.31 -21.36
CA GLY A 409 -1.70 10.20 -21.92
C GLY A 409 -0.71 11.25 -21.42
N ILE A 410 -1.09 12.09 -20.47
CA ILE A 410 -0.25 13.16 -19.87
C ILE A 410 -0.22 13.11 -18.34
N GLY A 411 -0.65 11.99 -17.76
CA GLY A 411 -0.51 11.67 -16.34
C GLY A 411 -1.81 11.64 -15.54
N GLY A 412 -2.94 11.84 -16.16
CA GLY A 412 -4.26 11.68 -15.56
C GLY A 412 -4.97 10.41 -16.03
N ALA A 413 -5.76 9.82 -15.15
CA ALA A 413 -6.59 8.66 -15.45
C ALA A 413 -7.96 8.73 -14.76
N ALA A 414 -8.89 7.90 -15.25
CA ALA A 414 -10.18 7.68 -14.61
C ALA A 414 -10.49 6.18 -14.56
N THR A 415 -11.17 5.73 -13.51
CA THR A 415 -11.51 4.33 -13.30
C THR A 415 -12.97 4.13 -13.03
N ALA A 416 -13.52 3.03 -13.56
CA ALA A 416 -14.82 2.49 -13.18
C ALA A 416 -14.77 0.97 -13.21
N ASN A 417 -15.65 0.32 -12.47
CA ASN A 417 -15.82 -1.12 -12.57
C ASN A 417 -17.26 -1.54 -12.25
N VAL A 418 -17.63 -2.76 -12.63
CA VAL A 418 -18.92 -3.33 -12.36
C VAL A 418 -18.79 -4.83 -12.08
N PRO A 419 -19.37 -5.35 -10.98
CA PRO A 419 -19.48 -6.78 -10.74
C PRO A 419 -20.59 -7.38 -11.60
N ILE A 420 -20.38 -8.61 -12.07
CA ILE A 420 -21.29 -9.35 -12.94
C ILE A 420 -21.35 -10.79 -12.45
N LYS A 421 -22.57 -11.35 -12.33
CA LYS A 421 -22.76 -12.76 -12.03
C LYS A 421 -23.17 -13.53 -13.29
N VAL A 422 -22.50 -14.62 -13.57
CA VAL A 422 -22.90 -15.63 -14.53
C VAL A 422 -23.42 -16.84 -13.77
N GLU A 423 -24.62 -17.31 -14.09
CA GLU A 423 -25.24 -18.44 -13.41
C GLU A 423 -24.43 -19.76 -13.62
N GLY A 424 -24.56 -20.70 -12.68
CA GLY A 424 -23.85 -21.97 -12.68
C GLY A 424 -22.62 -21.98 -11.79
N ASP A 425 -21.92 -23.12 -11.78
CA ASP A 425 -20.71 -23.33 -10.99
C ASP A 425 -19.53 -22.49 -11.52
N GLN A 426 -18.62 -22.13 -10.61
CA GLN A 426 -17.41 -21.39 -10.96
C GLN A 426 -16.62 -22.11 -12.05
N ALA A 427 -16.46 -21.47 -13.20
CA ALA A 427 -15.69 -22.01 -14.31
C ALA A 427 -14.19 -21.69 -14.15
N GLN A 428 -13.36 -22.62 -14.60
CA GLN A 428 -11.94 -22.37 -14.78
C GLN A 428 -11.73 -21.69 -16.13
N LEU A 429 -11.33 -20.43 -16.10
CA LEU A 429 -11.10 -19.61 -17.28
C LEU A 429 -9.61 -19.36 -17.48
N ARG A 430 -9.23 -19.05 -18.71
CA ARG A 430 -7.84 -18.75 -19.08
C ARG A 430 -7.46 -17.34 -18.67
N TYR A 431 -6.20 -17.17 -18.28
CA TYR A 431 -5.66 -15.87 -17.93
C TYR A 431 -4.87 -15.26 -19.07
N LYS A 432 -4.94 -13.92 -19.17
CA LYS A 432 -4.20 -13.16 -20.19
C LYS A 432 -2.69 -13.19 -19.89
N LEU A 433 -1.90 -13.37 -20.94
CA LEU A 433 -0.44 -13.34 -20.86
C LEU A 433 0.10 -11.93 -21.24
N PRO A 434 1.28 -11.53 -20.77
CA PRO A 434 2.17 -12.27 -19.86
C PRO A 434 1.64 -12.33 -18.44
N LEU A 435 1.87 -13.45 -17.73
CA LEU A 435 1.51 -13.62 -16.33
C LEU A 435 2.79 -13.79 -15.51
N ALA A 436 2.99 -12.90 -14.53
CA ALA A 436 4.22 -12.87 -13.74
C ALA A 436 4.16 -13.80 -12.52
N VAL A 437 5.22 -14.58 -12.32
CA VAL A 437 5.52 -15.24 -11.05
C VAL A 437 6.28 -14.27 -10.13
N TYR A 438 7.16 -13.46 -10.73
CA TYR A 438 7.85 -12.35 -10.10
C TYR A 438 8.25 -11.32 -11.15
N ALA A 439 7.79 -10.09 -11.02
CA ALA A 439 8.25 -8.95 -11.81
C ALA A 439 7.66 -7.65 -11.24
N ASP A 440 8.43 -6.56 -11.27
CA ASP A 440 7.95 -5.23 -10.88
C ASP A 440 6.77 -4.78 -11.77
N GLY A 441 5.76 -4.18 -11.13
CA GLY A 441 4.58 -3.64 -11.84
C GLY A 441 3.59 -4.67 -12.37
N PHE A 442 3.77 -5.96 -12.06
CA PHE A 442 2.86 -7.04 -12.44
C PHE A 442 2.20 -7.68 -11.22
N PRO A 443 0.95 -8.15 -11.36
CA PRO A 443 0.33 -9.04 -10.40
C PRO A 443 1.15 -10.33 -10.22
N GLN A 444 1.37 -10.74 -8.98
CA GLN A 444 2.14 -11.94 -8.63
C GLN A 444 1.25 -12.90 -7.83
N PRO A 445 0.48 -13.76 -8.51
CA PRO A 445 -0.55 -14.57 -7.85
C PRO A 445 -0.03 -15.79 -7.11
N TRP A 446 1.28 -16.02 -7.11
CA TRP A 446 1.94 -17.11 -6.41
C TRP A 446 2.89 -16.59 -5.32
N SER A 447 2.97 -17.34 -4.23
CA SER A 447 3.87 -17.04 -3.12
C SER A 447 5.09 -17.96 -3.14
N TYR A 448 6.28 -17.45 -2.83
CA TYR A 448 7.51 -18.22 -2.61
C TYR A 448 7.48 -18.95 -1.25
N SER A 449 6.47 -19.78 -1.05
CA SER A 449 6.12 -20.40 0.24
C SER A 449 6.57 -21.84 0.37
N GLY A 450 6.91 -22.51 -0.73
CA GLY A 450 7.30 -23.93 -0.76
C GLY A 450 8.78 -24.13 -0.42
N TRP A 451 9.12 -24.12 0.85
CA TRP A 451 10.48 -24.36 1.34
C TRP A 451 10.81 -25.85 1.34
N MET A 452 11.90 -26.23 0.69
CA MET A 452 12.21 -27.64 0.41
C MET A 452 13.60 -28.05 0.87
N GLY A 453 13.75 -29.32 1.24
CA GLY A 453 15.03 -29.90 1.62
C GLY A 453 15.63 -29.28 2.89
N ASN A 454 16.95 -29.14 2.94
CA ASN A 454 17.63 -28.49 4.07
C ASN A 454 17.63 -26.98 3.87
N HIS A 455 16.63 -26.29 4.40
CA HIS A 455 16.44 -24.85 4.27
C HIS A 455 16.92 -24.02 5.46
N GLU A 456 17.58 -24.61 6.47
CA GLU A 456 18.12 -23.90 7.64
C GLU A 456 19.11 -22.78 7.27
N VAL A 457 19.83 -22.92 6.15
CA VAL A 457 20.78 -21.94 5.66
C VAL A 457 20.32 -21.37 4.32
N LEU A 458 19.04 -21.05 4.24
CA LEU A 458 18.42 -20.46 3.07
C LEU A 458 17.79 -19.13 3.44
N SER A 459 18.16 -18.06 2.74
CA SER A 459 17.50 -16.75 2.85
C SER A 459 17.11 -16.25 1.46
N LEU A 460 15.94 -15.65 1.38
CA LEU A 460 15.38 -15.02 0.20
C LEU A 460 14.96 -13.60 0.55
N ASP A 461 15.44 -12.63 -0.23
CA ASP A 461 15.08 -11.22 -0.16
C ASP A 461 14.45 -10.82 -1.50
N PRO A 462 13.11 -10.67 -1.58
CA PRO A 462 12.41 -10.37 -2.83
C PRO A 462 12.51 -8.89 -3.23
N ASP A 463 12.90 -8.02 -2.30
CA ASP A 463 12.90 -6.56 -2.49
C ASP A 463 14.33 -6.00 -2.62
N TYR A 464 15.26 -6.82 -3.09
CA TYR A 464 16.66 -6.44 -3.21
C TYR A 464 16.87 -5.41 -4.33
N LYS A 465 17.31 -4.19 -3.96
CA LYS A 465 17.39 -3.02 -4.86
C LYS A 465 18.73 -2.81 -5.57
N ILE A 466 19.73 -3.66 -5.30
CA ILE A 466 21.07 -3.42 -5.87
C ILE A 466 21.24 -4.16 -7.19
N GLN A 467 21.29 -3.41 -8.29
CA GLN A 467 21.48 -3.90 -9.66
C GLN A 467 20.41 -4.94 -10.10
N PRO A 468 19.10 -4.65 -10.02
CA PRO A 468 18.09 -5.49 -10.65
C PRO A 468 18.33 -5.58 -12.16
N ASN A 469 17.70 -6.53 -12.83
CA ASN A 469 17.72 -6.61 -14.29
C ASN A 469 16.81 -5.55 -14.91
N SER A 470 15.64 -5.36 -14.33
CA SER A 470 14.67 -4.34 -14.72
C SER A 470 13.99 -3.77 -13.47
N GLY A 471 13.26 -2.66 -13.59
CA GLY A 471 12.51 -2.08 -12.50
C GLY A 471 13.36 -1.65 -11.31
N GLU A 472 12.83 -1.78 -10.11
CA GLU A 472 13.46 -1.33 -8.87
C GLU A 472 14.04 -2.47 -8.02
N THR A 473 13.52 -3.70 -8.18
CA THR A 473 13.86 -4.82 -7.32
C THR A 473 14.21 -6.09 -8.08
N CYS A 474 14.89 -7.01 -7.41
CA CYS A 474 15.10 -8.39 -7.84
C CYS A 474 15.15 -9.31 -6.61
N ILE A 475 15.01 -10.61 -6.82
CA ILE A 475 15.13 -11.58 -5.73
C ILE A 475 16.61 -11.91 -5.51
N LYS A 476 17.09 -11.74 -4.27
CA LYS A 476 18.40 -12.22 -3.83
C LYS A 476 18.25 -13.47 -3.00
N ILE A 477 18.93 -14.55 -3.40
CA ILE A 477 18.92 -15.82 -2.71
C ILE A 477 20.33 -16.13 -2.19
N ARG A 478 20.42 -16.55 -0.90
CA ARG A 478 21.64 -17.12 -0.30
C ARG A 478 21.30 -18.50 0.23
N ALA A 479 22.01 -19.50 -0.22
CA ALA A 479 21.71 -20.87 0.14
C ALA A 479 22.99 -21.73 0.29
N ARG A 480 22.92 -22.72 1.18
CA ARG A 480 23.96 -23.74 1.36
C ARG A 480 23.31 -25.10 1.60
N ALA A 481 23.74 -26.11 0.87
CA ALA A 481 23.27 -27.48 1.04
C ALA A 481 24.48 -28.44 1.10
N PRO A 482 25.22 -28.52 2.23
CA PRO A 482 26.42 -29.33 2.37
C PRO A 482 26.12 -30.83 2.26
N PHE A 483 24.95 -31.26 2.73
CA PHE A 483 24.46 -32.62 2.64
C PHE A 483 23.04 -32.58 2.06
N GLY A 484 22.87 -33.20 0.88
CA GLY A 484 21.57 -33.25 0.21
C GLY A 484 21.31 -32.05 -0.70
N TRP A 485 20.15 -31.43 -0.57
CA TRP A 485 19.66 -30.37 -1.44
C TRP A 485 18.78 -29.37 -0.68
N THR A 486 18.57 -28.20 -1.28
CA THR A 486 17.61 -27.20 -0.81
C THR A 486 17.00 -26.46 -1.99
N GLY A 487 15.81 -25.88 -1.81
CA GLY A 487 15.12 -25.13 -2.85
C GLY A 487 13.90 -24.39 -2.34
N ILE A 488 13.32 -23.58 -3.22
CA ILE A 488 12.04 -22.90 -3.00
C ILE A 488 11.16 -23.11 -4.23
N ALA A 489 9.87 -23.35 -3.98
CA ALA A 489 8.81 -23.31 -4.98
C ALA A 489 7.87 -22.15 -4.73
N TRP A 490 7.42 -21.50 -5.80
CA TRP A 490 6.25 -20.62 -5.78
C TRP A 490 5.00 -21.46 -5.82
N GLN A 491 3.98 -21.10 -5.03
CA GLN A 491 2.79 -21.93 -4.85
C GLN A 491 1.51 -21.08 -4.82
N ASN A 492 0.42 -21.68 -5.29
CA ASN A 492 -0.94 -21.18 -5.11
C ASN A 492 -1.89 -22.38 -4.84
N PRO A 493 -2.56 -22.44 -3.67
CA PRO A 493 -2.39 -21.53 -2.52
C PRO A 493 -0.99 -21.56 -1.89
N ALA A 494 -0.68 -20.55 -1.07
CA ALA A 494 0.60 -20.47 -0.37
C ALA A 494 0.78 -21.66 0.58
N ASN A 495 2.00 -22.21 0.62
CA ASN A 495 2.39 -23.35 1.47
C ASN A 495 1.51 -24.60 1.31
N ASP A 496 0.93 -24.77 0.14
CA ASP A 496 0.11 -25.93 -0.19
C ASP A 496 0.90 -26.96 -1.05
N TRP A 497 0.85 -28.19 -0.63
CA TRP A 497 1.54 -29.31 -1.29
C TRP A 497 0.60 -30.25 -2.02
N GLY A 498 -0.51 -29.72 -2.54
CA GLY A 498 -1.51 -30.42 -3.33
C GLY A 498 -2.68 -30.95 -2.53
N ASP A 499 -2.92 -30.40 -1.36
CA ASP A 499 -3.99 -30.79 -0.45
C ASP A 499 -5.22 -29.86 -0.56
N LEU A 500 -5.05 -28.68 -1.17
CA LEU A 500 -6.09 -27.67 -1.40
C LEU A 500 -6.28 -27.42 -2.90
N ALA A 501 -7.49 -27.03 -3.29
CA ALA A 501 -7.75 -26.52 -4.64
C ALA A 501 -6.95 -25.24 -4.90
N GLY A 502 -6.54 -25.02 -6.15
CA GLY A 502 -5.77 -23.84 -6.55
C GLY A 502 -5.00 -24.10 -7.84
N GLY A 503 -4.12 -23.15 -8.19
CA GLY A 503 -3.42 -23.13 -9.46
C GLY A 503 -4.17 -22.39 -10.55
N TYR A 504 -3.55 -22.28 -11.72
CA TYR A 504 -4.08 -21.48 -12.83
C TYR A 504 -4.01 -22.26 -14.15
N ASP A 505 -5.00 -22.04 -15.02
CA ASP A 505 -4.96 -22.48 -16.41
C ASP A 505 -4.05 -21.55 -17.23
N LEU A 506 -2.89 -22.07 -17.60
CA LEU A 506 -1.86 -21.38 -18.37
C LEU A 506 -1.74 -21.96 -19.80
N THR A 507 -2.80 -22.60 -20.33
CA THR A 507 -2.79 -23.32 -21.61
C THR A 507 -2.36 -22.45 -22.79
N SER A 508 -2.53 -21.13 -22.71
CA SER A 508 -2.05 -20.17 -23.72
C SER A 508 -0.54 -19.94 -23.70
N ALA A 509 0.17 -20.31 -22.62
CA ALA A 509 1.60 -20.09 -22.51
C ALA A 509 2.40 -21.07 -23.37
N THR A 510 3.42 -20.55 -24.03
CA THR A 510 4.36 -21.36 -24.84
C THR A 510 5.72 -21.53 -24.18
N LYS A 511 6.05 -20.70 -23.23
CA LYS A 511 7.29 -20.71 -22.47
C LYS A 511 7.13 -19.98 -21.13
N LEU A 512 8.01 -20.29 -20.19
CA LEU A 512 8.30 -19.45 -19.03
C LEU A 512 9.68 -18.84 -19.25
N THR A 513 9.83 -17.54 -19.12
CA THR A 513 11.11 -16.83 -19.16
C THR A 513 11.48 -16.29 -17.80
N PHE A 514 12.77 -16.16 -17.52
CA PHE A 514 13.29 -15.54 -16.32
C PHE A 514 14.71 -15.05 -16.53
N TRP A 515 15.11 -14.00 -15.79
CA TRP A 515 16.49 -13.57 -15.73
C TRP A 515 17.15 -14.11 -14.48
N ALA A 516 18.41 -14.54 -14.64
CA ALA A 516 19.22 -15.01 -13.52
C ALA A 516 20.68 -14.63 -13.67
N ARG A 517 21.33 -14.34 -12.53
CA ARG A 517 22.78 -14.15 -12.41
C ARG A 517 23.31 -14.77 -11.13
N GLY A 518 24.52 -15.26 -11.17
CA GLY A 518 25.27 -15.65 -9.98
C GLY A 518 26.09 -14.49 -9.43
N GLU A 519 26.38 -14.48 -8.15
CA GLU A 519 27.26 -13.50 -7.51
C GLU A 519 28.71 -13.61 -8.06
N MET A 520 29.23 -14.84 -8.11
CA MET A 520 30.57 -15.13 -8.61
C MET A 520 30.57 -15.61 -10.07
N GLY A 521 29.45 -16.15 -10.50
CA GLY A 521 29.32 -16.92 -11.73
C GLY A 521 29.86 -18.35 -11.58
N GLY A 522 29.13 -19.28 -12.15
CA GLY A 522 29.44 -20.71 -12.04
C GLY A 522 28.54 -21.48 -11.09
N GLU A 523 27.64 -20.83 -10.37
CA GLU A 523 26.63 -21.45 -9.54
C GLU A 523 25.77 -22.40 -10.39
N LEU A 524 25.54 -23.61 -9.88
CA LEU A 524 24.76 -24.66 -10.56
C LEU A 524 23.40 -24.76 -9.92
N ILE A 525 22.35 -24.49 -10.69
CA ILE A 525 20.97 -24.45 -10.20
C ILE A 525 20.06 -25.21 -11.16
N ASP A 526 19.12 -25.97 -10.61
CA ASP A 526 18.01 -26.55 -11.36
C ASP A 526 16.81 -25.62 -11.26
N PHE A 527 16.14 -25.35 -12.37
CA PHE A 527 14.92 -24.55 -12.44
C PHE A 527 13.80 -25.37 -13.08
N GLY A 528 12.56 -25.19 -12.62
CA GLY A 528 11.46 -25.94 -13.20
C GLY A 528 10.09 -25.30 -13.02
N VAL A 529 9.11 -25.90 -13.69
CA VAL A 529 7.67 -25.67 -13.64
C VAL A 529 7.00 -26.98 -13.30
N GLY A 530 6.01 -26.97 -12.40
CA GLY A 530 5.26 -28.15 -12.00
C GLY A 530 6.07 -29.08 -11.10
N LEU A 531 5.77 -29.08 -9.83
CA LEU A 531 6.46 -29.89 -8.82
C LEU A 531 5.58 -31.01 -8.27
N LEU A 532 4.26 -30.75 -8.15
CA LEU A 532 3.30 -31.65 -7.57
C LEU A 532 2.90 -32.74 -8.58
N ASN A 533 3.06 -34.01 -8.21
CA ASN A 533 2.74 -35.12 -9.07
C ASN A 533 1.28 -35.58 -8.87
N SER A 534 0.79 -36.44 -9.76
CA SER A 534 -0.58 -36.98 -9.81
C SER A 534 -0.96 -37.93 -8.65
N ASP A 535 -0.08 -38.15 -7.70
CA ASP A 535 -0.40 -38.78 -6.42
C ASP A 535 -1.08 -37.84 -5.42
N LYS A 536 -1.07 -36.56 -5.73
CA LYS A 536 -1.78 -35.53 -4.97
C LYS A 536 -3.18 -35.30 -5.54
N GLU A 537 -4.11 -34.87 -4.67
CA GLU A 537 -5.48 -34.56 -5.08
C GLU A 537 -5.52 -33.38 -6.05
N PHE A 538 -4.76 -32.33 -5.74
CA PHE A 538 -4.60 -31.15 -6.58
C PHE A 538 -3.14 -31.03 -7.05
N TYR A 539 -2.84 -31.51 -8.23
CA TYR A 539 -1.48 -31.62 -8.79
C TYR A 539 -1.25 -30.68 -9.99
N ASP A 540 0.01 -30.53 -10.37
CA ASP A 540 0.39 -29.81 -11.60
C ASP A 540 0.19 -30.73 -12.82
N THR A 541 -0.55 -30.27 -13.84
CA THR A 541 -0.83 -31.03 -15.05
C THR A 541 0.39 -31.17 -15.96
N ALA A 542 1.40 -30.32 -15.80
CA ALA A 542 2.68 -30.42 -16.48
C ALA A 542 3.87 -30.32 -15.53
N LYS A 543 4.95 -31.00 -15.91
CA LYS A 543 6.26 -30.87 -15.28
C LYS A 543 7.35 -30.73 -16.34
N THR A 544 8.23 -29.74 -16.15
CA THR A 544 9.40 -29.52 -17.00
C THR A 544 10.50 -28.80 -16.26
N GLU A 545 11.77 -29.10 -16.57
CA GLU A 545 12.89 -28.55 -15.81
C GLU A 545 14.12 -28.29 -16.68
N LEU A 546 14.94 -27.34 -16.25
CA LEU A 546 16.29 -27.08 -16.71
C LEU A 546 17.25 -27.54 -15.64
N LYS A 547 18.07 -28.58 -15.91
CA LYS A 547 19.00 -29.14 -14.93
C LYS A 547 20.39 -28.55 -15.02
N ARG A 548 21.01 -28.32 -13.87
CA ARG A 548 22.41 -27.93 -13.70
C ARG A 548 22.80 -26.71 -14.53
N ILE A 549 21.93 -25.69 -14.54
CA ILE A 549 22.20 -24.42 -15.22
C ILE A 549 23.36 -23.71 -14.52
N LYS A 550 24.45 -23.49 -15.26
CA LYS A 550 25.61 -22.74 -14.80
C LYS A 550 25.36 -21.25 -15.01
N LEU A 551 25.16 -20.52 -13.92
CA LEU A 551 24.88 -19.09 -13.97
C LEU A 551 26.09 -18.27 -14.43
N LYS A 552 25.83 -17.15 -15.06
CA LYS A 552 26.82 -16.12 -15.39
C LYS A 552 26.86 -15.06 -14.29
N LYS A 553 27.97 -14.32 -14.17
CA LYS A 553 28.07 -13.16 -13.27
C LYS A 553 27.20 -11.98 -13.73
N LYS A 554 26.96 -11.88 -15.04
CA LYS A 554 26.03 -10.89 -15.64
C LYS A 554 24.65 -11.50 -15.78
N TRP A 555 23.62 -10.70 -15.71
CA TRP A 555 22.26 -11.09 -16.02
C TRP A 555 22.17 -11.81 -17.37
N LYS A 556 21.45 -12.90 -17.39
CA LYS A 556 21.17 -13.69 -18.59
C LYS A 556 19.73 -14.19 -18.52
N GLN A 557 19.02 -14.05 -19.63
CA GLN A 557 17.69 -14.63 -19.76
C GLN A 557 17.76 -16.14 -20.04
N TYR A 558 16.90 -16.87 -19.37
CA TYR A 558 16.66 -18.31 -19.56
C TYR A 558 15.21 -18.53 -19.93
N SER A 559 14.93 -19.67 -20.55
CA SER A 559 13.58 -20.02 -20.97
C SER A 559 13.31 -21.50 -20.79
N ILE A 560 12.17 -21.83 -20.22
CA ILE A 560 11.63 -23.19 -20.13
C ILE A 560 10.57 -23.32 -21.23
N ASN A 561 10.75 -24.27 -22.14
CA ASN A 561 9.79 -24.53 -23.23
C ASN A 561 8.55 -25.26 -22.68
N LEU A 562 7.38 -24.72 -22.93
CA LEU A 562 6.09 -25.24 -22.48
C LEU A 562 5.20 -25.70 -23.65
N LYS A 563 5.63 -25.54 -24.90
CA LYS A 563 4.84 -25.96 -26.08
C LYS A 563 4.45 -27.43 -26.01
N GLY A 564 3.14 -27.68 -26.20
CA GLY A 564 2.59 -29.04 -26.21
C GLY A 564 2.49 -29.71 -24.82
N LYS A 565 2.71 -28.95 -23.75
CA LYS A 565 2.45 -29.37 -22.38
C LYS A 565 0.98 -29.10 -22.02
N ASP A 566 0.42 -29.95 -21.19
CA ASP A 566 -0.87 -29.69 -20.55
C ASP A 566 -0.66 -28.69 -19.40
N LEU A 567 -1.09 -27.48 -19.60
CA LEU A 567 -0.96 -26.40 -18.63
C LEU A 567 -2.32 -26.02 -18.03
N SER A 568 -3.30 -26.91 -18.08
CA SER A 568 -4.66 -26.67 -17.61
C SER A 568 -4.76 -26.41 -16.11
N ASN A 569 -3.78 -26.88 -15.33
CA ASN A 569 -3.67 -26.56 -13.90
C ASN A 569 -2.20 -26.54 -13.45
N ILE A 570 -1.69 -25.35 -13.15
CA ILE A 570 -0.32 -25.14 -12.64
C ILE A 570 -0.38 -24.45 -11.28
N LYS A 571 -0.08 -25.20 -10.23
CA LYS A 571 -0.01 -24.73 -8.84
C LYS A 571 1.39 -24.27 -8.46
N THR A 572 2.43 -24.93 -9.02
CA THR A 572 3.84 -24.60 -8.79
C THR A 572 4.47 -24.08 -10.08
N PRO A 573 4.28 -22.78 -10.39
CA PRO A 573 4.68 -22.16 -11.67
C PRO A 573 6.18 -22.07 -11.84
N PHE A 574 6.93 -22.00 -10.75
CA PHE A 574 8.37 -21.89 -10.76
C PHE A 574 8.97 -22.46 -9.49
N TYR A 575 10.07 -23.14 -9.64
CA TYR A 575 10.92 -23.57 -8.52
C TYR A 575 12.38 -23.57 -8.92
N TRP A 576 13.24 -23.49 -7.93
CA TRP A 576 14.65 -23.75 -8.09
C TRP A 576 15.17 -24.71 -7.01
N ILE A 577 16.21 -25.48 -7.35
CA ILE A 577 16.86 -26.44 -6.47
C ILE A 577 18.37 -26.35 -6.65
N ILE A 578 19.09 -26.40 -5.52
CA ILE A 578 20.54 -26.61 -5.48
C ILE A 578 20.87 -27.87 -4.67
N GLY A 579 21.93 -28.56 -5.03
CA GLY A 579 22.41 -29.75 -4.31
C GLY A 579 23.93 -29.78 -4.23
N GLY A 580 24.46 -30.48 -3.19
CA GLY A 580 25.87 -30.79 -3.08
C GLY A 580 26.82 -29.60 -2.86
N ASN A 581 26.36 -28.47 -2.33
CA ASN A 581 27.17 -27.29 -2.09
C ASN A 581 27.64 -27.18 -0.64
N ASN A 582 28.95 -27.34 -0.43
CA ASN A 582 29.56 -27.20 0.90
C ASN A 582 29.80 -25.74 1.32
N HIS A 583 29.68 -24.78 0.41
CA HIS A 583 29.81 -23.36 0.66
C HIS A 583 28.53 -22.62 0.31
N THR A 584 28.31 -21.47 0.92
CA THR A 584 27.17 -20.62 0.61
C THR A 584 27.31 -20.08 -0.80
N ILE A 585 26.29 -20.24 -1.63
CA ILE A 585 26.16 -19.56 -2.91
C ILE A 585 25.16 -18.43 -2.81
N THR A 586 25.36 -17.41 -3.63
CA THR A 586 24.43 -16.30 -3.80
C THR A 586 24.10 -16.15 -5.27
N PHE A 587 22.82 -16.06 -5.58
CA PHE A 587 22.35 -15.78 -6.93
C PHE A 587 21.10 -14.91 -6.89
N TYR A 588 20.72 -14.38 -8.05
CA TYR A 588 19.64 -13.42 -8.20
C TYR A 588 18.71 -13.86 -9.31
N LEU A 589 17.41 -13.58 -9.12
CA LEU A 589 16.35 -13.84 -10.09
C LEU A 589 15.57 -12.56 -10.34
N ASP A 590 15.06 -12.41 -11.57
CA ASP A 590 14.24 -11.28 -11.96
C ASP A 590 13.35 -11.64 -13.15
N ASP A 591 12.24 -10.92 -13.34
CA ASP A 591 11.33 -11.04 -14.50
C ASP A 591 10.93 -12.48 -14.82
N ILE A 592 10.38 -13.19 -13.85
CA ILE A 592 9.88 -14.56 -14.04
C ILE A 592 8.45 -14.50 -14.58
N LYS A 593 8.24 -14.86 -15.86
CA LYS A 593 6.96 -14.64 -16.55
C LYS A 593 6.60 -15.80 -17.48
N PHE A 594 5.32 -16.17 -17.50
CA PHE A 594 4.73 -16.99 -18.57
C PHE A 594 4.42 -16.11 -19.78
N GLU A 595 4.78 -16.63 -20.98
CA GLU A 595 4.59 -15.97 -22.28
C GLU A 595 4.06 -16.93 -23.34
#